data_d3af71148810de7ee654f0100dd8254f
#
_entry.id   d3af71148810de7ee654f0100dd8254f
#
_cell.length_a   1.000
_cell.length_b   1.000
_cell.length_c   1.000
_cell.angle_alpha   90.00
_cell.angle_beta   90.00
_cell.angle_gamma   90.00
#
_symmetry.space_group_name_H-M   'P 1'
#
loop_
_entity.id
_entity.type
_entity.pdbx_description
1 polymer ?
#
loop_
_entity_poly.entity_id
_entity_poly.type
_entity_poly.pdbx_seq_one_letter_code
_entity_poly.pdbx_strand_id
1 'polypeptide(L)'
;MTEVSTSSTDVGKAVETVSLTIDGVQVSVPQDTLVIRAAEEIGVQIPRFCDHPLLAPVGACRQCLVDVPDAGNGRGFPKPQASCTLPVAEGMVVNTQATSEVADKAQQGIMEFLLINHPLDCPVCDKGGECPLQNQAMSNGRGESRFEGVKRTFPKPINISAQVLLDRERCVLCARCTRFSEQIAGDPFIALIERGALQQVGIYEKEPFESYFSGNTIQICPVG
;
A
#
# COMPACT_ATOMS: atom_id res chain seq x y z
N MET A 1 31.28 9.88 -41.69
CA MET A 1 31.97 9.74 -40.42
C MET A 1 31.50 10.88 -39.52
N THR A 2 30.52 10.67 -38.76
CA THR A 2 29.95 11.64 -37.81
C THR A 2 30.33 11.17 -36.38
N GLU A 3 31.19 11.92 -35.74
CA GLU A 3 31.64 11.68 -34.37
C GLU A 3 30.49 11.80 -33.41
N VAL A 4 30.21 10.72 -32.65
CA VAL A 4 29.29 10.73 -31.53
C VAL A 4 30.07 11.25 -30.33
N SER A 5 29.79 12.51 -29.97
CA SER A 5 30.31 13.11 -28.75
C SER A 5 29.63 12.47 -27.55
N THR A 6 30.35 11.60 -26.83
CA THR A 6 29.99 11.10 -25.52
C THR A 6 30.31 12.17 -24.48
N SER A 7 29.32 12.91 -24.04
CA SER A 7 29.45 13.77 -22.85
C SER A 7 29.28 12.92 -21.60
N SER A 8 30.39 12.43 -21.08
CA SER A 8 30.52 11.90 -19.72
C SER A 8 30.67 13.06 -18.76
N THR A 9 29.63 13.39 -18.01
CA THR A 9 29.76 14.07 -16.70
C THR A 9 28.42 13.99 -15.98
N ASP A 10 28.18 12.93 -15.26
CA ASP A 10 27.35 12.98 -14.08
C ASP A 10 28.09 12.27 -12.94
N VAL A 11 29.17 12.93 -12.50
CA VAL A 11 29.97 12.50 -11.34
C VAL A 11 29.39 13.19 -10.13
N GLY A 12 28.61 12.41 -9.32
CA GLY A 12 28.56 12.58 -7.87
C GLY A 12 27.99 13.90 -7.35
N LYS A 13 26.72 14.17 -7.59
CA LYS A 13 26.00 15.04 -6.63
C LYS A 13 25.97 14.26 -5.31
N ALA A 14 26.63 14.79 -4.26
CA ALA A 14 26.50 14.23 -2.91
C ALA A 14 24.99 14.18 -2.59
N VAL A 15 24.48 12.98 -2.30
CA VAL A 15 23.08 12.82 -1.92
C VAL A 15 22.94 13.50 -0.56
N GLU A 16 22.17 14.58 -0.50
CA GLU A 16 21.83 15.24 0.76
C GLU A 16 21.07 14.25 1.63
N THR A 17 21.58 14.00 2.83
CA THR A 17 20.95 13.14 3.83
C THR A 17 20.27 13.99 4.89
N VAL A 18 19.15 13.52 5.38
CA VAL A 18 18.39 14.09 6.50
C VAL A 18 18.35 13.10 7.65
N SER A 19 18.36 13.61 8.87
CA SER A 19 18.29 12.80 10.09
C SER A 19 16.93 12.98 10.75
N LEU A 20 16.29 11.88 11.11
CA LEU A 20 15.01 11.86 11.81
C LEU A 20 15.03 10.80 12.91
N THR A 21 14.02 10.84 13.75
CA THR A 21 13.84 9.85 14.83
C THR A 21 12.57 9.05 14.59
N ILE A 22 12.68 7.72 14.56
CA ILE A 22 11.53 6.80 14.45
C ILE A 22 11.53 5.89 15.68
N ASP A 23 10.44 5.92 16.44
CA ASP A 23 10.28 5.14 17.68
C ASP A 23 11.45 5.32 18.68
N GLY A 24 12.01 6.55 18.75
CA GLY A 24 13.15 6.87 19.58
C GLY A 24 14.52 6.49 19.01
N VAL A 25 14.58 5.86 17.83
CA VAL A 25 15.82 5.49 17.14
C VAL A 25 16.14 6.54 16.07
N GLN A 26 17.35 7.10 16.11
CA GLN A 26 17.82 8.04 15.10
C GLN A 26 18.23 7.28 13.82
N VAL A 27 17.77 7.78 12.67
CA VAL A 27 18.11 7.27 11.36
C VAL A 27 18.45 8.40 10.40
N SER A 28 19.44 8.20 9.53
CA SER A 28 19.83 9.16 8.50
C SER A 28 19.66 8.52 7.12
N VAL A 29 18.84 9.15 6.30
CA VAL A 29 18.48 8.63 4.97
C VAL A 29 18.57 9.75 3.93
N PRO A 30 18.66 9.41 2.63
CA PRO A 30 18.58 10.41 1.57
C PRO A 30 17.34 11.29 1.69
N GLN A 31 17.50 12.57 1.34
CA GLN A 31 16.37 13.49 1.22
C GLN A 31 15.31 12.90 0.27
N ASP A 32 14.04 13.21 0.50
CA ASP A 32 12.88 12.68 -0.23
C ASP A 32 12.57 11.18 -0.01
N THR A 33 13.35 10.47 0.82
CA THR A 33 12.98 9.12 1.27
C THR A 33 11.63 9.17 1.98
N LEU A 34 10.77 8.18 1.74
CA LEU A 34 9.49 8.09 2.43
C LEU A 34 9.68 7.51 3.85
N VAL A 35 8.92 8.01 4.81
CA VAL A 35 8.98 7.55 6.21
C VAL A 35 8.91 6.03 6.32
N ILE A 36 8.07 5.38 5.50
CA ILE A 36 7.95 3.92 5.52
C ILE A 36 9.25 3.22 5.11
N ARG A 37 10.05 3.81 4.21
CA ARG A 37 11.35 3.27 3.79
C ARG A 37 12.41 3.51 4.85
N ALA A 38 12.42 4.69 5.46
CA ALA A 38 13.32 4.99 6.57
C ALA A 38 13.08 4.05 7.77
N ALA A 39 11.80 3.70 8.04
CA ALA A 39 11.46 2.72 9.07
C ALA A 39 11.98 1.30 8.74
N GLU A 40 11.91 0.89 7.47
CA GLU A 40 12.45 -0.41 7.03
C GLU A 40 13.96 -0.54 7.25
N GLU A 41 14.74 0.53 7.08
CA GLU A 41 16.19 0.52 7.27
C GLU A 41 16.59 0.19 8.71
N ILE A 42 15.76 0.54 9.68
CA ILE A 42 15.97 0.22 11.10
C ILE A 42 15.19 -1.02 11.57
N GLY A 43 14.62 -1.79 10.62
CA GLY A 43 13.89 -3.02 10.90
C GLY A 43 12.47 -2.82 11.46
N VAL A 44 11.95 -1.59 11.48
CA VAL A 44 10.57 -1.31 11.91
C VAL A 44 9.61 -1.54 10.76
N GLN A 45 8.70 -2.51 10.94
CA GLN A 45 7.67 -2.81 9.96
C GLN A 45 6.39 -2.03 10.24
N ILE A 46 6.00 -1.18 9.30
CA ILE A 46 4.72 -0.47 9.30
C ILE A 46 3.75 -1.25 8.41
N PRO A 47 2.55 -1.62 8.91
CA PRO A 47 1.57 -2.40 8.14
C PRO A 47 1.08 -1.63 6.92
N ARG A 48 0.82 -2.34 5.80
CA ARG A 48 0.46 -1.71 4.52
C ARG A 48 -0.18 -2.69 3.55
N PHE A 49 -0.98 -2.18 2.62
CA PHE A 49 -1.51 -2.95 1.48
C PHE A 49 -1.21 -2.27 0.14
N CYS A 50 -1.44 -0.97 0.00
CA CYS A 50 -1.26 -0.29 -1.29
C CYS A 50 0.21 0.02 -1.62
N ASP A 51 1.06 0.14 -0.61
CA ASP A 51 2.49 0.43 -0.82
C ASP A 51 3.24 -0.78 -1.37
N HIS A 52 4.11 -0.53 -2.34
CA HIS A 52 5.05 -1.50 -2.90
C HIS A 52 6.30 -0.77 -3.37
N PRO A 53 7.53 -1.29 -3.14
CA PRO A 53 8.78 -0.59 -3.49
C PRO A 53 8.91 -0.22 -4.96
N LEU A 54 8.30 -1.00 -5.86
CA LEU A 54 8.37 -0.80 -7.31
C LEU A 54 7.23 0.04 -7.89
N LEU A 55 6.31 0.53 -7.06
CA LEU A 55 5.16 1.32 -7.51
C LEU A 55 5.21 2.72 -6.94
N ALA A 56 4.80 3.70 -7.72
CA ALA A 56 4.66 5.07 -7.23
C ALA A 56 3.71 5.14 -6.01
N PRO A 57 4.00 5.97 -5.01
CA PRO A 57 3.16 6.11 -3.82
C PRO A 57 1.75 6.57 -4.15
N VAL A 58 0.74 6.03 -3.45
CA VAL A 58 -0.68 6.40 -3.69
C VAL A 58 -1.46 6.71 -2.41
N GLY A 59 -1.05 6.16 -1.25
CA GLY A 59 -1.74 6.37 0.03
C GLY A 59 -3.20 5.88 0.09
N ALA A 60 -3.58 4.89 -0.73
CA ALA A 60 -4.97 4.46 -0.91
C ALA A 60 -5.54 3.67 0.28
N CYS A 61 -4.81 2.69 0.81
CA CYS A 61 -5.33 1.80 1.85
C CYS A 61 -5.38 2.43 3.24
N ARG A 62 -4.55 3.42 3.51
CA ARG A 62 -4.39 4.11 4.81
C ARG A 62 -3.94 3.23 5.97
N GLN A 63 -3.51 1.99 5.75
CA GLN A 63 -3.07 1.10 6.82
C GLN A 63 -1.75 1.53 7.47
N CYS A 64 -0.91 2.26 6.74
CA CYS A 64 0.42 2.70 7.19
C CYS A 64 0.42 4.02 7.97
N LEU A 65 -0.66 4.31 8.69
CA LEU A 65 -0.76 5.53 9.49
C LEU A 65 0.25 5.53 10.65
N VAL A 66 0.97 6.62 10.80
CA VAL A 66 1.91 6.90 11.88
C VAL A 66 1.59 8.23 12.54
N ASP A 67 1.98 8.39 13.78
CA ASP A 67 1.88 9.64 14.52
C ASP A 67 3.17 10.45 14.32
N VAL A 68 3.04 11.74 14.05
CA VAL A 68 4.18 12.64 13.80
C VAL A 68 4.05 13.83 14.76
N PRO A 69 4.59 13.71 15.98
CA PRO A 69 4.53 14.77 16.97
C PRO A 69 5.39 15.99 16.60
N ASP A 70 6.41 15.81 15.75
CA ASP A 70 7.20 16.90 15.19
C ASP A 70 7.53 16.61 13.72
N ALA A 71 7.18 17.53 12.83
CA ALA A 71 7.48 17.44 11.40
C ALA A 71 8.86 18.00 11.03
N GLY A 72 9.77 18.22 12.01
CA GLY A 72 11.08 18.83 11.83
C GLY A 72 11.08 20.37 11.98
N ASN A 73 9.97 20.95 12.39
CA ASN A 73 9.80 22.40 12.54
C ASN A 73 9.21 22.80 13.91
N GLY A 74 9.25 21.88 14.88
CA GLY A 74 8.67 22.07 16.23
C GLY A 74 7.15 21.96 16.27
N ARG A 75 6.50 21.50 15.20
CA ARG A 75 5.04 21.30 15.13
C ARG A 75 4.72 19.92 14.59
N GLY A 76 3.80 19.22 15.26
CA GLY A 76 3.28 17.94 14.81
C GLY A 76 2.11 18.06 13.84
N PHE A 77 1.78 16.96 13.20
CA PHE A 77 0.53 16.86 12.47
C PHE A 77 -0.64 16.59 13.42
N PRO A 78 -1.79 17.23 13.26
CA PRO A 78 -2.94 17.06 14.15
C PRO A 78 -3.65 15.70 13.98
N LYS A 79 -3.28 14.93 12.95
CA LYS A 79 -3.86 13.63 12.61
C LYS A 79 -2.77 12.69 12.13
N PRO A 80 -2.90 11.36 12.34
CA PRO A 80 -1.96 10.38 11.80
C PRO A 80 -1.77 10.52 10.28
N GLN A 81 -0.52 10.36 9.85
CA GLN A 81 -0.09 10.52 8.46
C GLN A 81 0.20 9.16 7.81
N ALA A 82 0.00 9.06 6.50
CA ALA A 82 0.35 7.86 5.75
C ALA A 82 1.86 7.85 5.46
N SER A 83 2.60 7.01 6.15
CA SER A 83 4.06 6.91 6.03
C SER A 83 4.54 6.57 4.62
N CYS A 84 3.71 5.90 3.80
CA CYS A 84 4.04 5.53 2.43
C CYS A 84 3.94 6.71 1.42
N THR A 85 3.50 7.88 1.85
CA THR A 85 3.41 9.11 1.03
C THR A 85 4.01 10.33 1.70
N LEU A 86 4.58 10.16 2.88
CA LEU A 86 5.18 11.24 3.65
C LEU A 86 6.71 11.21 3.46
N PRO A 87 7.31 12.21 2.80
CA PRO A 87 8.75 12.37 2.75
C PRO A 87 9.31 12.68 4.14
N VAL A 88 10.53 12.23 4.39
CA VAL A 88 11.28 12.58 5.61
C VAL A 88 11.70 14.05 5.60
N ALA A 89 11.88 14.63 6.79
CA ALA A 89 12.43 15.95 6.97
C ALA A 89 13.46 15.95 8.11
N GLU A 90 14.40 16.90 8.08
CA GLU A 90 15.42 17.05 9.12
C GLU A 90 14.78 17.31 10.49
N GLY A 91 15.20 16.55 11.49
CA GLY A 91 14.68 16.65 12.86
C GLY A 91 13.25 16.09 13.04
N MET A 92 12.65 15.47 12.03
CA MET A 92 11.31 14.86 12.15
C MET A 92 11.28 13.77 13.22
N VAL A 93 10.20 13.73 13.99
CA VAL A 93 9.92 12.67 14.96
C VAL A 93 8.69 11.89 14.52
N VAL A 94 8.83 10.59 14.39
CA VAL A 94 7.77 9.67 13.96
C VAL A 94 7.60 8.57 14.99
N ASN A 95 6.38 8.33 15.40
CA ASN A 95 6.00 7.22 16.28
C ASN A 95 5.09 6.26 15.50
N THR A 96 5.48 4.99 15.46
CA THR A 96 4.68 3.93 14.82
C THR A 96 3.71 3.30 15.81
N GLN A 97 3.03 2.25 15.40
CA GLN A 97 2.15 1.45 16.26
C GLN A 97 2.87 0.86 17.49
N ALA A 98 4.21 0.80 17.45
CA ALA A 98 4.99 0.25 18.55
C ALA A 98 5.10 1.24 19.73
N THR A 99 5.06 2.54 19.46
CA THR A 99 5.31 3.59 20.48
C THR A 99 4.18 4.62 20.61
N SER A 100 3.22 4.65 19.66
CA SER A 100 2.08 5.56 19.69
C SER A 100 0.75 4.82 19.74
N GLU A 101 0.00 5.00 20.81
CA GLU A 101 -1.38 4.48 20.94
C GLU A 101 -2.31 5.11 19.86
N VAL A 102 -2.02 6.33 19.41
CA VAL A 102 -2.78 7.01 18.36
C VAL A 102 -2.58 6.31 17.02
N ALA A 103 -1.34 5.96 16.67
CA ALA A 103 -1.02 5.23 15.46
C ALA A 103 -1.61 3.81 15.50
N ASP A 104 -1.47 3.10 16.61
CA ASP A 104 -2.01 1.75 16.80
C ASP A 104 -3.55 1.73 16.64
N LYS A 105 -4.26 2.61 17.34
CA LYS A 105 -5.73 2.73 17.22
C LYS A 105 -6.16 3.10 15.80
N ALA A 106 -5.41 3.96 15.12
CA ALA A 106 -5.72 4.34 13.74
C ALA A 106 -5.57 3.14 12.80
N GLN A 107 -4.49 2.37 12.92
CA GLN A 107 -4.26 1.16 12.12
C GLN A 107 -5.30 0.07 12.41
N GLN A 108 -5.68 -0.15 13.68
CA GLN A 108 -6.77 -1.06 14.05
C GLN A 108 -8.10 -0.66 13.42
N GLY A 109 -8.40 0.64 13.40
CA GLY A 109 -9.61 1.17 12.78
C GLY A 109 -9.63 0.96 11.26
N ILE A 110 -8.49 1.16 10.57
CA ILE A 110 -8.39 0.87 9.15
C ILE A 110 -8.54 -0.63 8.87
N MET A 111 -7.90 -1.48 9.68
CA MET A 111 -8.07 -2.93 9.56
C MET A 111 -9.54 -3.33 9.71
N GLU A 112 -10.25 -2.76 10.68
CA GLU A 112 -11.69 -2.98 10.86
C GLU A 112 -12.49 -2.59 9.61
N PHE A 113 -12.21 -1.44 9.00
CA PHE A 113 -12.86 -1.04 7.74
C PHE A 113 -12.57 -2.01 6.59
N LEU A 114 -11.36 -2.53 6.47
CA LEU A 114 -11.02 -3.51 5.44
C LEU A 114 -11.74 -4.85 5.65
N LEU A 115 -11.99 -5.23 6.90
CA LEU A 115 -12.61 -6.50 7.26
C LEU A 115 -14.15 -6.47 7.28
N ILE A 116 -14.78 -5.30 7.45
CA ILE A 116 -16.24 -5.16 7.55
C ILE A 116 -16.97 -5.90 6.42
N ASN A 117 -16.53 -5.71 5.18
CA ASN A 117 -17.16 -6.33 4.00
C ASN A 117 -16.33 -7.49 3.41
N HIS A 118 -15.15 -7.77 3.95
CA HIS A 118 -14.32 -8.86 3.45
C HIS A 118 -15.02 -10.20 3.73
N PRO A 119 -15.16 -11.12 2.73
CA PRO A 119 -15.89 -12.36 2.91
C PRO A 119 -15.14 -13.33 3.81
N LEU A 120 -15.88 -14.26 4.43
CA LEU A 120 -15.30 -15.32 5.27
C LEU A 120 -14.85 -16.52 4.42
N ASP A 121 -14.14 -16.26 3.35
CA ASP A 121 -13.75 -17.22 2.33
C ASP A 121 -12.37 -17.86 2.58
N CYS A 122 -11.70 -17.57 3.68
CA CYS A 122 -10.33 -18.05 3.90
C CYS A 122 -10.13 -19.56 3.65
N PRO A 123 -11.05 -20.46 4.02
CA PRO A 123 -10.90 -21.89 3.78
C PRO A 123 -10.93 -22.29 2.29
N VAL A 124 -11.48 -21.45 1.42
CA VAL A 124 -11.62 -21.69 -0.03
C VAL A 124 -10.90 -20.63 -0.86
N CYS A 125 -10.15 -19.75 -0.23
CA CYS A 125 -9.41 -18.67 -0.89
C CYS A 125 -8.01 -19.14 -1.27
N ASP A 126 -7.60 -18.91 -2.51
CA ASP A 126 -6.29 -19.30 -3.04
C ASP A 126 -5.12 -18.65 -2.29
N LYS A 127 -5.37 -17.51 -1.62
CA LYS A 127 -4.37 -16.78 -0.81
C LYS A 127 -4.36 -17.21 0.67
N GLY A 128 -5.22 -18.15 1.07
CA GLY A 128 -5.29 -18.62 2.46
C GLY A 128 -3.96 -19.17 2.96
N GLY A 129 -3.52 -18.74 4.14
CA GLY A 129 -2.26 -19.15 4.76
C GLY A 129 -1.03 -18.30 4.38
N GLU A 130 -1.04 -17.59 3.25
CA GLU A 130 0.02 -16.66 2.85
C GLU A 130 -0.51 -15.22 2.61
N CYS A 131 -1.69 -14.93 3.15
CA CYS A 131 -2.42 -13.69 2.91
C CYS A 131 -1.92 -12.55 3.79
N PRO A 132 -1.41 -11.44 3.22
CA PRO A 132 -1.04 -10.24 3.98
C PRO A 132 -2.19 -9.69 4.81
N LEU A 133 -3.46 -9.80 4.35
CA LEU A 133 -4.60 -9.33 5.13
C LEU A 133 -4.80 -10.19 6.38
N GLN A 134 -4.68 -11.52 6.30
CA GLN A 134 -4.74 -12.40 7.47
C GLN A 134 -3.62 -12.06 8.46
N ASN A 135 -2.38 -11.95 7.99
CA ASN A 135 -1.23 -11.66 8.84
C ASN A 135 -1.37 -10.32 9.56
N GLN A 136 -1.76 -9.27 8.83
CA GLN A 136 -1.94 -7.95 9.42
C GLN A 136 -3.20 -7.86 10.30
N ALA A 137 -4.26 -8.62 10.00
CA ALA A 137 -5.42 -8.71 10.87
C ALA A 137 -5.06 -9.32 12.24
N MET A 138 -4.19 -10.35 12.26
CA MET A 138 -3.72 -10.96 13.50
C MET A 138 -2.75 -10.07 14.28
N SER A 139 -1.86 -9.33 13.60
CA SER A 139 -0.83 -8.53 14.27
C SER A 139 -1.29 -7.11 14.62
N ASN A 140 -2.18 -6.51 13.84
CA ASN A 140 -2.57 -5.10 13.97
C ASN A 140 -4.09 -4.91 13.99
N GLY A 141 -4.88 -5.98 14.03
CA GLY A 141 -6.33 -5.93 14.07
C GLY A 141 -6.91 -6.21 15.48
N ARG A 142 -8.22 -6.17 15.56
CA ARG A 142 -8.95 -6.62 16.76
C ARG A 142 -9.26 -8.11 16.65
N GLY A 143 -9.25 -8.83 17.78
CA GLY A 143 -9.63 -10.25 17.82
C GLY A 143 -11.13 -10.50 17.60
N GLU A 144 -11.96 -9.48 17.80
CA GLU A 144 -13.41 -9.57 17.68
C GLU A 144 -13.96 -8.51 16.73
N SER A 145 -15.01 -8.87 15.97
CA SER A 145 -15.73 -7.93 15.14
C SER A 145 -16.82 -7.22 15.92
N ARG A 146 -16.91 -5.90 15.76
CA ARG A 146 -18.01 -5.08 16.29
C ARG A 146 -19.12 -4.85 15.26
N PHE A 147 -18.96 -5.40 14.05
CA PHE A 147 -19.90 -5.20 12.96
C PHE A 147 -21.01 -6.24 13.02
N GLU A 148 -22.24 -5.79 13.25
CA GLU A 148 -23.45 -6.61 13.35
C GLU A 148 -24.27 -6.62 12.05
N GLY A 149 -23.84 -5.86 11.04
CA GLY A 149 -24.54 -5.74 9.76
C GLY A 149 -24.25 -6.90 8.80
N VAL A 150 -24.99 -6.93 7.70
CA VAL A 150 -24.77 -7.88 6.61
C VAL A 150 -23.64 -7.39 5.73
N LYS A 151 -22.68 -8.24 5.45
CA LYS A 151 -21.59 -7.94 4.51
C LYS A 151 -22.14 -7.71 3.10
N ARG A 152 -21.56 -6.73 2.40
CA ARG A 152 -21.89 -6.43 1.01
C ARG A 152 -21.45 -7.58 0.11
N THR A 153 -22.28 -7.94 -0.86
CA THR A 153 -22.01 -9.01 -1.81
C THR A 153 -21.94 -8.47 -3.24
N PHE A 154 -21.11 -9.12 -4.05
CA PHE A 154 -20.99 -8.89 -5.49
C PHE A 154 -21.08 -10.22 -6.24
N PRO A 155 -21.41 -10.22 -7.54
CA PRO A 155 -21.21 -11.38 -8.37
C PRO A 155 -19.76 -11.84 -8.32
N LYS A 156 -19.52 -13.15 -8.04
CA LYS A 156 -18.16 -13.68 -7.92
C LYS A 156 -18.08 -15.18 -8.22
N PRO A 157 -16.93 -15.65 -8.74
CA PRO A 157 -15.92 -14.83 -9.39
C PRO A 157 -16.40 -14.31 -10.74
N ILE A 158 -15.76 -13.27 -11.26
CA ILE A 158 -15.99 -12.81 -12.63
C ILE A 158 -14.77 -13.07 -13.51
N ASN A 159 -15.01 -13.54 -14.74
CA ASN A 159 -13.97 -13.70 -15.73
C ASN A 159 -13.59 -12.33 -16.30
N ILE A 160 -12.35 -11.90 -16.07
CA ILE A 160 -11.80 -10.69 -16.72
C ILE A 160 -10.92 -11.05 -17.92
N SER A 161 -10.50 -12.31 -18.03
CA SER A 161 -9.89 -12.91 -19.23
C SER A 161 -10.06 -14.43 -19.19
N ALA A 162 -9.57 -15.13 -20.24
CA ALA A 162 -9.56 -16.59 -20.27
C ALA A 162 -8.69 -17.22 -19.13
N GLN A 163 -7.82 -16.47 -18.51
CA GLN A 163 -6.83 -16.94 -17.55
C GLN A 163 -6.97 -16.34 -16.15
N VAL A 164 -7.73 -15.25 -16.01
CA VAL A 164 -7.81 -14.48 -14.75
C VAL A 164 -9.26 -14.33 -14.30
N LEU A 165 -9.50 -14.79 -13.10
CA LEU A 165 -10.72 -14.55 -12.34
C LEU A 165 -10.50 -13.38 -11.38
N LEU A 166 -11.51 -12.54 -11.20
CA LEU A 166 -11.51 -11.46 -10.23
C LEU A 166 -12.62 -11.68 -9.20
N ASP A 167 -12.24 -11.74 -7.93
CA ASP A 167 -13.18 -11.70 -6.81
C ASP A 167 -13.21 -10.28 -6.22
N ARG A 168 -14.32 -9.57 -6.46
CA ARG A 168 -14.49 -8.20 -6.01
C ARG A 168 -14.77 -8.07 -4.52
N GLU A 169 -15.29 -9.11 -3.89
CA GLU A 169 -15.53 -9.12 -2.44
C GLU A 169 -14.24 -9.22 -1.66
N ARG A 170 -13.27 -10.00 -2.15
CA ARG A 170 -11.95 -10.15 -1.52
C ARG A 170 -11.05 -8.93 -1.73
N CYS A 171 -11.35 -8.11 -2.74
CA CYS A 171 -10.54 -6.95 -3.11
C CYS A 171 -10.57 -5.88 -2.01
N VAL A 172 -9.39 -5.46 -1.54
CA VAL A 172 -9.20 -4.37 -0.57
C VAL A 172 -8.98 -3.01 -1.22
N LEU A 173 -9.19 -2.88 -2.51
CA LEU A 173 -9.06 -1.64 -3.30
C LEU A 173 -7.70 -0.93 -3.13
N CYS A 174 -6.63 -1.68 -3.00
CA CYS A 174 -5.29 -1.14 -2.81
C CYS A 174 -4.65 -0.58 -4.08
N ALA A 175 -5.26 -0.81 -5.23
CA ALA A 175 -4.78 -0.37 -6.55
C ALA A 175 -3.36 -0.85 -6.93
N ARG A 176 -2.82 -1.92 -6.34
CA ARG A 176 -1.54 -2.47 -6.77
C ARG A 176 -1.61 -3.02 -8.19
N CYS A 177 -2.66 -3.77 -8.53
CA CYS A 177 -2.85 -4.38 -9.85
C CYS A 177 -2.96 -3.32 -10.95
N THR A 178 -3.77 -2.29 -10.75
CA THR A 178 -3.98 -1.22 -11.75
C THR A 178 -2.70 -0.41 -11.97
N ARG A 179 -1.98 -0.06 -10.89
CA ARG A 179 -0.69 0.65 -10.99
C ARG A 179 0.42 -0.23 -11.58
N PHE A 180 0.44 -1.51 -11.27
CA PHE A 180 1.38 -2.44 -11.90
C PHE A 180 1.14 -2.51 -13.41
N SER A 181 -0.11 -2.68 -13.83
CA SER A 181 -0.52 -2.72 -15.23
C SER A 181 -0.08 -1.47 -15.98
N GLU A 182 -0.26 -0.30 -15.38
CA GLU A 182 0.10 1.00 -15.97
C GLU A 182 1.60 1.29 -15.90
N GLN A 183 2.22 1.17 -14.73
CA GLN A 183 3.57 1.70 -14.46
C GLN A 183 4.68 0.74 -14.85
N ILE A 184 4.44 -0.56 -14.78
CA ILE A 184 5.46 -1.60 -15.01
C ILE A 184 5.18 -2.39 -16.27
N ALA A 185 3.97 -2.91 -16.43
CA ALA A 185 3.60 -3.70 -17.61
C ALA A 185 3.39 -2.84 -18.86
N GLY A 186 2.97 -1.59 -18.71
CA GLY A 186 2.68 -0.68 -19.82
C GLY A 186 1.41 -1.03 -20.59
N ASP A 187 0.53 -1.84 -19.99
CA ASP A 187 -0.71 -2.33 -20.59
C ASP A 187 -1.91 -2.13 -19.64
N PRO A 188 -2.45 -0.91 -19.50
CA PRO A 188 -3.46 -0.55 -18.51
C PRO A 188 -4.87 -1.10 -18.87
N PHE A 189 -5.00 -2.43 -19.01
CA PHE A 189 -6.27 -3.10 -19.33
C PHE A 189 -7.25 -3.17 -18.15
N ILE A 190 -6.79 -2.92 -16.92
CA ILE A 190 -7.61 -2.88 -15.72
C ILE A 190 -7.53 -1.53 -15.05
N ALA A 191 -8.66 -1.05 -14.54
CA ALA A 191 -8.76 0.26 -13.91
C ALA A 191 -9.67 0.22 -12.67
N LEU A 192 -9.65 1.30 -11.89
CA LEU A 192 -10.67 1.54 -10.88
C LEU A 192 -11.90 2.13 -11.58
N ILE A 193 -13.02 1.46 -11.45
CA ILE A 193 -14.32 1.88 -11.98
C ILE A 193 -15.24 2.26 -10.83
N GLU A 194 -16.26 3.06 -11.11
CA GLU A 194 -17.17 3.62 -10.10
C GLU A 194 -16.45 4.52 -9.09
N ARG A 195 -17.14 4.88 -8.02
CA ARG A 195 -16.59 5.73 -6.95
C ARG A 195 -17.27 5.50 -5.61
N GLY A 196 -16.64 5.93 -4.54
CA GLY A 196 -17.14 5.81 -3.18
C GLY A 196 -17.38 4.34 -2.81
N ALA A 197 -18.51 4.03 -2.23
CA ALA A 197 -18.86 2.68 -1.78
C ALA A 197 -18.99 1.65 -2.93
N LEU A 198 -19.18 2.12 -4.17
CA LEU A 198 -19.32 1.27 -5.35
C LEU A 198 -18.01 1.08 -6.11
N GLN A 199 -16.94 1.75 -5.72
CA GLN A 199 -15.64 1.64 -6.38
C GLN A 199 -15.16 0.19 -6.43
N GLN A 200 -14.70 -0.24 -7.59
CA GLN A 200 -14.26 -1.60 -7.88
C GLN A 200 -13.10 -1.59 -8.86
N VAL A 201 -12.33 -2.67 -8.88
CA VAL A 201 -11.44 -2.98 -10.01
C VAL A 201 -12.28 -3.60 -11.13
N GLY A 202 -12.01 -3.23 -12.36
CA GLY A 202 -12.73 -3.75 -13.53
C GLY A 202 -11.98 -3.54 -14.83
N ILE A 203 -12.58 -4.06 -15.89
CA ILE A 203 -12.15 -3.93 -17.28
C ILE A 203 -13.18 -3.10 -18.04
N TYR A 204 -12.80 -2.59 -19.20
CA TYR A 204 -13.76 -2.04 -20.16
C TYR A 204 -14.67 -3.14 -20.72
N GLU A 205 -15.90 -2.79 -21.02
CA GLU A 205 -16.84 -3.74 -21.61
C GLU A 205 -16.30 -4.28 -22.94
N LYS A 206 -16.25 -5.63 -23.06
CA LYS A 206 -15.74 -6.37 -24.23
C LYS A 206 -14.24 -6.27 -24.49
N GLU A 207 -13.47 -5.67 -23.60
CA GLU A 207 -12.00 -5.69 -23.66
C GLU A 207 -11.44 -6.56 -22.54
N PRO A 208 -11.11 -7.84 -22.80
CA PRO A 208 -10.60 -8.73 -21.76
C PRO A 208 -9.20 -8.29 -21.30
N PHE A 209 -8.86 -8.65 -20.06
CA PHE A 209 -7.54 -8.43 -19.50
C PHE A 209 -6.53 -9.44 -20.09
N GLU A 210 -6.01 -9.16 -21.27
CA GLU A 210 -5.05 -10.00 -22.00
C GLU A 210 -3.60 -9.54 -21.84
N SER A 211 -3.23 -9.06 -20.66
CA SER A 211 -1.86 -8.68 -20.35
C SER A 211 -0.93 -9.89 -20.39
N TYR A 212 0.23 -9.75 -21.05
CA TYR A 212 1.32 -10.73 -20.99
C TYR A 212 1.79 -10.95 -19.54
N PHE A 213 1.68 -9.92 -18.68
CA PHE A 213 2.06 -9.92 -17.29
C PHE A 213 0.90 -10.19 -16.33
N SER A 214 -0.18 -10.84 -16.80
CA SER A 214 -1.36 -11.15 -15.98
C SER A 214 -1.01 -11.94 -14.72
N GLY A 215 -0.07 -12.90 -14.81
CA GLY A 215 0.42 -13.66 -13.66
C GLY A 215 1.13 -12.79 -12.61
N ASN A 216 1.92 -11.81 -13.05
CA ASN A 216 2.58 -10.86 -12.15
C ASN A 216 1.54 -9.92 -11.47
N THR A 217 0.49 -9.57 -12.20
CA THR A 217 -0.64 -8.80 -11.64
C THR A 217 -1.34 -9.55 -10.51
N ILE A 218 -1.49 -10.87 -10.66
CA ILE A 218 -2.03 -11.74 -9.59
C ILE A 218 -1.07 -11.78 -8.40
N GLN A 219 0.23 -11.97 -8.65
CA GLN A 219 1.24 -12.07 -7.58
C GLN A 219 1.36 -10.80 -6.74
N ILE A 220 1.27 -9.62 -7.36
CA ILE A 220 1.37 -8.34 -6.63
C ILE A 220 0.12 -8.06 -5.77
N CYS A 221 -0.99 -8.77 -6.02
CA CYS A 221 -2.21 -8.62 -5.24
C CYS A 221 -2.01 -9.14 -3.79
N PRO A 222 -2.35 -8.34 -2.76
CA PRO A 222 -2.17 -8.74 -1.36
C PRO A 222 -3.27 -9.65 -0.82
N VAL A 223 -4.27 -9.99 -1.62
CA VAL A 223 -5.43 -10.80 -1.23
C VAL A 223 -5.77 -11.83 -2.33
N GLY A 224 -6.67 -12.75 -2.04
CA GLY A 224 -7.13 -13.76 -2.99
C GLY A 224 -8.11 -13.26 -4.02
#